data_753a14f9cd50619c0e1166c5cba9f6cd
#
_entry.id   753a14f9cd50619c0e1166c5cba9f6cd
#
_cell.length_a   1.000
_cell.length_b   1.000
_cell.length_c   1.000
_cell.angle_alpha   90.00
_cell.angle_beta   90.00
_cell.angle_gamma   90.00
#
_symmetry.space_group_name_H-M   'P 1'
#
loop_
_entity.id
_entity.type
_entity.pdbx_description
1 polymer ?
#
loop_
_entity_poly.entity_id
_entity_poly.type
_entity_poly.pdbx_seq_one_letter_code
_entity_poly.pdbx_strand_id
1 'polypeptide(L)'
;MTENEINSKTPYQDLTIGGNIYTAGNAKEFKTGDWRSTTPVYISEKCKQCGLCWPVCPDDAIPVKNGERLDFNFDACKGCGVCAKVCPFKAIEMK
;
A
#
# COMPACT_ATOMS: atom_id res chain seq x y z
N MET A 1 -13.82 -10.08 24.62
CA MET A 1 -13.06 -9.79 23.40
C MET A 1 -12.21 -8.56 23.60
N THR A 2 -10.95 -8.60 23.23
CA THR A 2 -10.08 -7.41 23.23
C THR A 2 -10.27 -6.63 21.95
N GLU A 3 -9.87 -5.36 21.95
CA GLU A 3 -9.93 -4.50 20.77
C GLU A 3 -9.13 -5.05 19.59
N ASN A 4 -8.13 -5.92 19.83
CA ASN A 4 -7.33 -6.54 18.78
C ASN A 4 -8.07 -7.65 18.05
N GLU A 5 -9.19 -8.10 18.58
CA GLU A 5 -9.95 -9.21 18.00
C GLU A 5 -11.16 -8.73 17.19
N ILE A 6 -11.33 -7.43 17.05
CA ILE A 6 -12.45 -6.86 16.32
C ILE A 6 -12.24 -7.10 14.80
N ASN A 7 -13.26 -7.65 14.15
CA ASN A 7 -13.23 -7.95 12.72
C ASN A 7 -14.65 -7.75 12.14
N SER A 8 -14.80 -8.04 10.85
CA SER A 8 -16.07 -7.84 10.17
C SER A 8 -17.24 -8.68 10.69
N LYS A 9 -16.94 -9.72 11.46
CA LYS A 9 -17.95 -10.61 12.05
C LYS A 9 -18.27 -10.27 13.49
N THR A 10 -17.60 -9.28 14.08
CA THR A 10 -17.82 -8.88 15.45
C THR A 10 -19.22 -8.27 15.60
N PRO A 11 -20.07 -8.81 16.52
CA PRO A 11 -21.39 -8.20 16.73
C PRO A 11 -21.26 -6.83 17.39
N TYR A 12 -22.27 -5.99 17.20
CA TYR A 12 -22.21 -4.60 17.68
C TYR A 12 -22.07 -4.51 19.20
N GLN A 13 -22.56 -5.52 19.95
CA GLN A 13 -22.44 -5.51 21.41
C GLN A 13 -21.00 -5.64 21.90
N ASP A 14 -20.14 -6.21 21.07
CA ASP A 14 -18.73 -6.47 21.42
C ASP A 14 -17.80 -5.41 20.88
N LEU A 15 -18.33 -4.38 20.20
CA LEU A 15 -17.52 -3.30 19.69
C LEU A 15 -17.05 -2.36 20.80
N THR A 16 -15.91 -1.74 20.58
CA THR A 16 -15.40 -0.71 21.49
C THR A 16 -16.32 0.52 21.46
N ILE A 17 -16.22 1.35 22.49
CA ILE A 17 -16.99 2.59 22.57
C ILE A 17 -16.65 3.49 21.38
N GLY A 18 -17.66 3.89 20.61
CA GLY A 18 -17.48 4.72 19.42
C GLY A 18 -16.90 4.00 18.23
N GLY A 19 -16.75 2.67 18.30
CA GLY A 19 -16.15 1.89 17.22
C GLY A 19 -14.65 2.09 17.05
N ASN A 20 -13.99 2.63 18.06
CA ASN A 20 -12.55 2.92 18.00
C ASN A 20 -11.73 1.63 17.93
N ILE A 21 -10.68 1.67 17.13
CA ILE A 21 -9.70 0.60 17.03
C ILE A 21 -8.42 1.10 17.69
N TYR A 22 -7.99 0.42 18.76
CA TYR A 22 -6.88 0.89 19.58
C TYR A 22 -5.52 0.30 19.16
N THR A 23 -5.50 -0.64 18.21
CA THR A 23 -4.26 -1.24 17.72
C THR A 23 -3.56 -0.26 16.79
N ALA A 24 -2.42 0.26 17.22
CA ALA A 24 -1.67 1.24 16.43
C ALA A 24 -1.11 0.60 15.16
N GLY A 25 -1.19 1.30 14.03
CA GLY A 25 -0.60 0.87 12.77
C GLY A 25 -1.23 -0.37 12.16
N ASN A 26 -2.49 -0.67 12.50
CA ASN A 26 -3.14 -1.90 12.05
C ASN A 26 -3.60 -1.85 10.59
N ALA A 27 -3.48 -0.71 9.92
CA ALA A 27 -3.87 -0.60 8.50
C ALA A 27 -3.13 -1.58 7.61
N LYS A 28 -1.91 -1.95 7.98
CA LYS A 28 -1.12 -2.92 7.22
C LYS A 28 -1.73 -4.32 7.20
N GLU A 29 -2.63 -4.61 8.14
CA GLU A 29 -3.32 -5.89 8.22
C GLU A 29 -4.56 -5.93 7.33
N PHE A 30 -5.03 -4.77 6.88
CA PHE A 30 -6.17 -4.66 5.97
C PHE A 30 -5.64 -4.55 4.55
N LYS A 31 -5.62 -5.68 3.85
CA LYS A 31 -5.04 -5.77 2.51
C LYS A 31 -6.06 -5.34 1.47
N THR A 32 -5.85 -4.15 0.89
CA THR A 32 -6.75 -3.55 -0.08
C THR A 32 -6.21 -3.60 -1.51
N GLY A 33 -5.14 -4.35 -1.74
CA GLY A 33 -4.51 -4.44 -3.06
C GLY A 33 -5.41 -4.99 -4.15
N ASP A 34 -6.40 -5.79 -3.80
CA ASP A 34 -7.35 -6.35 -4.75
C ASP A 34 -8.37 -5.33 -5.28
N TRP A 35 -8.37 -4.10 -4.72
CA TRP A 35 -9.22 -3.02 -5.22
C TRP A 35 -8.75 -2.48 -6.57
N ARG A 36 -7.49 -2.74 -6.94
CA ARG A 36 -6.94 -2.17 -8.19
C ARG A 36 -7.55 -2.82 -9.43
N SER A 37 -7.71 -2.00 -10.48
CA SER A 37 -8.14 -2.48 -11.79
C SER A 37 -6.99 -2.61 -12.76
N THR A 38 -5.94 -1.80 -12.59
CA THR A 38 -4.69 -1.90 -13.34
C THR A 38 -3.56 -2.16 -12.36
N THR A 39 -2.52 -2.83 -12.83
CA THR A 39 -1.42 -3.24 -11.97
C THR A 39 -0.11 -2.60 -12.47
N PRO A 40 0.64 -1.92 -11.59
CA PRO A 40 1.95 -1.40 -11.98
C PRO A 40 2.96 -2.53 -12.11
N VAL A 41 3.82 -2.42 -13.11
CA VAL A 41 4.91 -3.37 -13.33
C VAL A 41 6.22 -2.60 -13.20
N TYR A 42 7.08 -3.04 -12.29
CA TYR A 42 8.37 -2.40 -12.04
C TYR A 42 9.42 -2.99 -12.98
N ILE A 43 10.06 -2.11 -13.75
CA ILE A 43 11.13 -2.48 -14.67
C ILE A 43 12.45 -2.02 -14.06
N SER A 44 13.10 -2.91 -13.31
CA SER A 44 14.30 -2.56 -12.56
C SER A 44 15.45 -2.07 -13.45
N GLU A 45 15.52 -2.56 -14.69
CA GLU A 45 16.55 -2.15 -15.64
C GLU A 45 16.50 -0.69 -16.00
N LYS A 46 15.31 -0.08 -15.99
CA LYS A 46 15.11 1.33 -16.31
C LYS A 46 15.17 2.23 -15.09
N CYS A 47 15.12 1.66 -13.91
CA CYS A 47 15.09 2.43 -12.67
C CYS A 47 16.47 2.98 -12.33
N LYS A 48 16.54 4.28 -12.03
CA LYS A 48 17.76 4.96 -11.62
C LYS A 48 17.79 5.28 -10.13
N GLN A 49 16.86 4.73 -9.37
CA GLN A 49 16.77 4.93 -7.92
C GLN A 49 16.68 6.41 -7.52
N CYS A 50 15.95 7.21 -8.32
CA CYS A 50 15.83 8.65 -8.10
C CYS A 50 14.93 9.00 -6.90
N GLY A 51 14.11 8.06 -6.45
CA GLY A 51 13.27 8.24 -5.26
C GLY A 51 12.03 9.11 -5.44
N LEU A 52 11.61 9.40 -6.67
CA LEU A 52 10.45 10.26 -6.91
C LEU A 52 9.11 9.52 -6.74
N CYS A 53 9.10 8.19 -6.90
CA CYS A 53 7.85 7.42 -6.89
C CYS A 53 7.34 7.12 -5.49
N TRP A 54 8.22 6.75 -4.56
CA TRP A 54 7.79 6.27 -3.24
C TRP A 54 7.10 7.32 -2.38
N PRO A 55 7.56 8.61 -2.33
CA PRO A 55 6.89 9.59 -1.47
C PRO A 55 5.53 10.03 -2.00
N VAL A 56 5.21 9.73 -3.26
CA VAL A 56 3.91 10.10 -3.83
C VAL A 56 2.91 8.94 -3.83
N CYS A 57 3.32 7.75 -3.42
CA CYS A 57 2.41 6.61 -3.33
C CYS A 57 1.42 6.82 -2.18
N PRO A 58 0.11 6.93 -2.46
CA PRO A 58 -0.86 7.21 -1.40
C PRO A 58 -1.04 6.06 -0.41
N ASP A 59 -0.66 4.84 -0.80
CA ASP A 59 -0.83 3.66 0.03
C ASP A 59 0.50 3.15 0.61
N ASP A 60 1.58 3.88 0.40
CA ASP A 60 2.91 3.49 0.87
C ASP A 60 3.26 2.06 0.44
N ALA A 61 2.95 1.75 -0.83
CA ALA A 61 3.09 0.40 -1.36
C ALA A 61 4.43 0.16 -2.06
N ILE A 62 5.36 1.11 -1.98
CA ILE A 62 6.70 0.99 -2.56
C ILE A 62 7.70 0.91 -1.42
N PRO A 63 8.11 -0.31 -1.02
CA PRO A 63 9.09 -0.44 0.07
C PRO A 63 10.47 -0.01 -0.38
N VAL A 64 11.20 0.61 0.53
CA VAL A 64 12.56 1.10 0.28
C VAL A 64 13.47 0.55 1.37
N LYS A 65 14.63 0.05 0.97
CA LYS A 65 15.61 -0.50 1.89
C LYS A 65 17.00 -0.08 1.43
N ASN A 66 17.78 0.47 2.35
CA ASN A 66 19.16 0.91 2.09
C ASN A 66 19.26 1.91 0.92
N GLY A 67 18.25 2.78 0.79
CA GLY A 67 18.21 3.80 -0.25
C GLY A 67 17.76 3.29 -1.62
N GLU A 68 17.39 2.03 -1.73
CA GLU A 68 16.93 1.44 -2.98
C GLU A 68 15.48 0.96 -2.84
N ARG A 69 14.66 1.25 -3.84
CA ARG A 69 13.30 0.75 -3.85
C ARG A 69 13.26 -0.72 -4.21
N LEU A 70 12.34 -1.43 -3.58
CA LEU A 70 12.04 -2.82 -3.90
C LEU A 70 10.80 -2.87 -4.80
N ASP A 71 10.36 -4.07 -5.16
CA ASP A 71 9.13 -4.23 -5.94
C ASP A 71 7.91 -3.80 -5.11
N PHE A 72 6.77 -3.62 -5.78
CA PHE A 72 5.55 -3.16 -5.15
C PHE A 72 5.04 -4.14 -4.10
N ASN A 73 4.49 -3.60 -3.02
CA ASN A 73 3.69 -4.37 -2.08
C ASN A 73 2.25 -4.42 -2.62
N PHE A 74 1.92 -5.49 -3.33
CA PHE A 74 0.62 -5.63 -3.98
C PHE A 74 -0.53 -5.88 -3.00
N ASP A 75 -0.23 -6.15 -1.74
CA ASP A 75 -1.25 -6.22 -0.70
C ASP A 75 -1.86 -4.85 -0.40
N ALA A 76 -1.15 -3.78 -0.70
CA ALA A 76 -1.57 -2.41 -0.42
C ALA A 76 -1.77 -1.56 -1.68
N CYS A 77 -1.09 -1.87 -2.78
CA CYS A 77 -1.12 -1.07 -4.01
C CYS A 77 -2.51 -1.12 -4.66
N LYS A 78 -3.06 0.05 -4.96
CA LYS A 78 -4.38 0.19 -5.59
C LYS A 78 -4.33 0.53 -7.07
N GLY A 79 -3.14 0.60 -7.67
CA GLY A 79 -2.99 0.84 -9.09
C GLY A 79 -3.38 2.25 -9.52
N CYS A 80 -3.14 3.26 -8.67
CA CYS A 80 -3.55 4.63 -8.94
C CYS A 80 -2.77 5.29 -10.08
N GLY A 81 -1.58 4.78 -10.42
CA GLY A 81 -0.78 5.27 -11.54
C GLY A 81 0.08 6.48 -11.24
N VAL A 82 0.06 7.02 -10.03
CA VAL A 82 0.83 8.23 -9.70
C VAL A 82 2.32 7.96 -9.83
N CYS A 83 2.79 6.80 -9.34
CA CYS A 83 4.21 6.43 -9.43
C CYS A 83 4.69 6.34 -10.89
N ALA A 84 3.86 5.78 -11.77
CA ALA A 84 4.19 5.69 -13.19
C ALA A 84 4.26 7.06 -13.85
N LYS A 85 3.40 8.00 -13.41
CA LYS A 85 3.39 9.36 -13.94
C LYS A 85 4.62 10.16 -13.54
N VAL A 86 5.10 9.99 -12.31
CA VAL A 86 6.24 10.79 -11.83
C VAL A 86 7.58 10.21 -12.23
N CYS A 87 7.63 8.96 -12.69
CA CYS A 87 8.90 8.32 -13.05
C CYS A 87 9.41 8.88 -14.38
N PRO A 88 10.54 9.63 -14.40
CA PRO A 88 11.07 10.20 -15.64
C PRO A 88 11.72 9.16 -16.53
N PHE A 89 12.05 8.00 -15.98
CA PHE A 89 12.74 6.94 -16.72
C PHE A 89 11.80 5.86 -17.25
N LYS A 90 10.50 6.03 -17.01
CA LYS A 90 9.47 5.08 -17.45
C LYS A 90 9.75 3.65 -16.96
N ALA A 91 10.24 3.55 -15.73
CA ALA A 91 10.54 2.25 -15.11
C ALA A 91 9.30 1.53 -14.57
N ILE A 92 8.14 2.16 -14.68
CA ILE A 92 6.88 1.62 -14.18
C ILE A 92 5.85 1.68 -15.29
N GLU A 93 5.28 0.53 -15.64
CA GLU A 93 4.20 0.43 -16.62
C GLU A 93 2.91 0.01 -15.93
N MET A 94 1.79 0.60 -16.33
CA MET A 94 0.47 0.21 -15.84
C MET A 94 -0.16 -0.78 -16.83
N LYS A 95 -0.58 -1.95 -16.30
CA LYS A 95 -1.23 -2.98 -17.13
C LYS A 95 -2.63 -3.32 -16.61
#